data_011034acae462d49903e9c2f6eb474a9
#
_entry.id   011034acae462d49903e9c2f6eb474a9
#
_cell.length_a   1.000
_cell.length_b   1.000
_cell.length_c   1.000
_cell.angle_alpha   90.00
_cell.angle_beta   90.00
_cell.angle_gamma   90.00
#
_symmetry.space_group_name_H-M   'P 1'
#
loop_
_entity.id
_entity.type
_entity.pdbx_description
1 polymer ?
#
loop_
_entity_poly.entity_id
_entity_poly.type
_entity_poly.pdbx_seq_one_letter_code
_entity_poly.pdbx_strand_id
1 'polypeptide(L)'
;MKGFSWKRLAAVFFKEFVQMRRDRLTFGMLIGIPVIQLLLFGYAINTDPRHMPTVVEMREDGVFARSFLAGLRNSSYFDIVATTTREEDSERMLRGGDAVFLIVIPEGFERRLVRGERPQILVAADATDPVAAGGPMGAINEIAQRAFARDLEGPLARLRPTPPPFEIVAHRRYNPAGITAYNIVPGLLGVILTMTLTMITSIALTREIERGTMETLLATPVRPAEVMIGKTAPYILIGAVQVLLVIGAAMALFQIPFEGSIAAFTLAITLFIFANLMLGYLISTIARTQMQAMQMTFFIFLPSILLSGFMFPFRAMPAWAQVIGEALPITHFLRIVREVMLKGADFLDIWGELWPLTAIVFVLGTLALLRFRRTLD
;
A
#
# COMPACT_ATOMS: atom_id res chain seq x y z
N MET A 1 -13.67 18.18 -45.05
CA MET A 1 -13.39 17.55 -43.74
C MET A 1 -14.66 17.57 -42.88
N LYS A 2 -15.28 16.43 -42.61
CA LYS A 2 -16.52 16.38 -41.79
C LYS A 2 -16.17 16.73 -40.33
N GLY A 3 -16.97 17.62 -39.70
CA GLY A 3 -16.77 18.03 -38.29
C GLY A 3 -16.90 16.87 -37.28
N PHE A 4 -16.50 17.07 -36.00
CA PHE A 4 -16.75 16.15 -34.89
C PHE A 4 -18.25 15.89 -34.73
N SER A 5 -18.65 14.64 -34.51
CA SER A 5 -20.06 14.24 -34.41
C SER A 5 -20.35 13.43 -33.17
N TRP A 6 -21.18 13.99 -32.30
CA TRP A 6 -21.65 13.31 -31.09
C TRP A 6 -22.40 11.99 -31.37
N LYS A 7 -23.09 11.89 -32.50
CA LYS A 7 -23.81 10.66 -32.91
C LYS A 7 -22.85 9.51 -33.21
N ARG A 8 -21.72 9.80 -33.89
CA ARG A 8 -20.70 8.79 -34.20
C ARG A 8 -19.99 8.35 -32.93
N LEU A 9 -19.63 9.29 -32.05
CA LEU A 9 -19.05 8.99 -30.75
C LEU A 9 -19.98 8.11 -29.91
N ALA A 10 -21.26 8.47 -29.80
CA ALA A 10 -22.27 7.69 -29.10
C ALA A 10 -22.40 6.26 -29.65
N ALA A 11 -22.36 6.09 -30.98
CA ALA A 11 -22.43 4.77 -31.61
C ALA A 11 -21.24 3.88 -31.22
N VAL A 12 -20.01 4.42 -31.17
CA VAL A 12 -18.82 3.72 -30.74
C VAL A 12 -18.93 3.37 -29.24
N PHE A 13 -19.36 4.32 -28.42
CA PHE A 13 -19.58 4.12 -26.98
C PHE A 13 -20.57 2.98 -26.69
N PHE A 14 -21.75 3.01 -27.32
CA PHE A 14 -22.76 1.97 -27.12
C PHE A 14 -22.31 0.59 -27.63
N LYS A 15 -21.57 0.54 -28.73
CA LYS A 15 -20.98 -0.72 -29.21
C LYS A 15 -20.06 -1.34 -28.13
N GLU A 16 -19.12 -0.56 -27.62
CA GLU A 16 -18.17 -1.03 -26.59
C GLU A 16 -18.88 -1.40 -25.30
N PHE A 17 -19.83 -0.59 -24.85
CA PHE A 17 -20.61 -0.86 -23.64
C PHE A 17 -21.39 -2.17 -23.73
N VAL A 18 -22.06 -2.41 -24.86
CA VAL A 18 -22.82 -3.67 -25.10
C VAL A 18 -21.87 -4.87 -25.18
N GLN A 19 -20.73 -4.71 -25.85
CA GLN A 19 -19.73 -5.77 -25.96
C GLN A 19 -19.19 -6.16 -24.59
N MET A 20 -18.86 -5.18 -23.76
CA MET A 20 -18.40 -5.38 -22.37
C MET A 20 -19.48 -6.07 -21.50
N ARG A 21 -20.74 -5.62 -21.57
CA ARG A 21 -21.84 -6.21 -20.80
C ARG A 21 -22.14 -7.66 -21.17
N ARG A 22 -21.90 -8.03 -22.44
CA ARG A 22 -22.08 -9.42 -22.93
C ARG A 22 -21.00 -10.37 -22.46
N ASP A 23 -19.82 -9.87 -22.18
CA ASP A 23 -18.69 -10.64 -21.60
C ASP A 23 -18.83 -10.71 -20.08
N ARG A 24 -19.72 -11.63 -19.63
CA ARG A 24 -20.04 -11.81 -18.20
C ARG A 24 -18.82 -12.19 -17.36
N LEU A 25 -17.88 -12.94 -17.94
CA LEU A 25 -16.68 -13.38 -17.23
C LEU A 25 -15.76 -12.19 -16.96
N THR A 26 -15.43 -11.42 -18.00
CA THR A 26 -14.61 -10.21 -17.86
C THR A 26 -15.26 -9.20 -16.92
N PHE A 27 -16.56 -8.97 -17.02
CA PHE A 27 -17.28 -8.08 -16.12
C PHE A 27 -17.25 -8.57 -14.66
N GLY A 28 -17.46 -9.87 -14.44
CA GLY A 28 -17.35 -10.49 -13.11
C GLY A 28 -15.96 -10.36 -12.51
N MET A 29 -14.90 -10.55 -13.30
CA MET A 29 -13.51 -10.36 -12.87
C MET A 29 -13.19 -8.90 -12.54
N LEU A 30 -13.72 -7.93 -13.29
CA LEU A 30 -13.51 -6.51 -13.06
C LEU A 30 -14.03 -6.02 -11.70
N ILE A 31 -15.02 -6.70 -11.15
CA ILE A 31 -15.56 -6.42 -9.81
C ILE A 31 -14.99 -7.39 -8.78
N GLY A 32 -14.92 -8.68 -9.11
CA GLY A 32 -14.50 -9.73 -8.19
C GLY A 32 -13.04 -9.63 -7.78
N ILE A 33 -12.13 -9.38 -8.72
CA ILE A 33 -10.70 -9.25 -8.41
C ILE A 33 -10.42 -8.08 -7.45
N PRO A 34 -10.92 -6.85 -7.65
CA PRO A 34 -10.79 -5.77 -6.69
C PRO A 34 -11.30 -6.11 -5.29
N VAL A 35 -12.45 -6.78 -5.19
CA VAL A 35 -13.01 -7.19 -3.88
C VAL A 35 -12.11 -8.19 -3.19
N ILE A 36 -11.65 -9.22 -3.92
CA ILE A 36 -10.73 -10.23 -3.38
C ILE A 36 -9.41 -9.58 -2.96
N GLN A 37 -8.84 -8.71 -3.78
CA GLN A 37 -7.61 -7.98 -3.45
C GLN A 37 -7.79 -7.12 -2.20
N LEU A 38 -8.91 -6.39 -2.10
CA LEU A 38 -9.20 -5.57 -0.94
C LEU A 38 -9.28 -6.41 0.35
N LEU A 39 -10.01 -7.53 0.31
CA LEU A 39 -10.15 -8.44 1.44
C LEU A 39 -8.80 -9.07 1.82
N LEU A 40 -8.06 -9.59 0.85
CA LEU A 40 -6.77 -10.22 1.10
C LEU A 40 -5.76 -9.21 1.65
N PHE A 41 -5.55 -8.10 0.98
CA PHE A 41 -4.53 -7.13 1.40
C PHE A 41 -4.97 -6.32 2.64
N GLY A 42 -6.26 -6.05 2.80
CA GLY A 42 -6.78 -5.31 3.94
C GLY A 42 -6.73 -6.09 5.26
N TYR A 43 -6.94 -7.41 5.20
CA TYR A 43 -6.91 -8.27 6.39
C TYR A 43 -5.61 -9.04 6.57
N ALA A 44 -4.94 -9.47 5.48
CA ALA A 44 -3.76 -10.32 5.57
C ALA A 44 -2.46 -9.54 5.81
N ILE A 45 -2.37 -8.28 5.36
CA ILE A 45 -1.17 -7.47 5.59
C ILE A 45 -1.27 -6.79 6.96
N ASN A 46 -0.37 -7.16 7.85
CA ASN A 46 -0.20 -6.55 9.17
C ASN A 46 1.24 -6.04 9.31
N THR A 47 1.42 -4.73 9.45
CA THR A 47 2.73 -4.09 9.66
C THR A 47 3.01 -3.80 11.15
N ASP A 48 2.07 -4.15 12.04
CA ASP A 48 2.25 -4.09 13.50
C ASP A 48 1.99 -5.49 14.09
N PRO A 49 2.92 -6.43 13.90
CA PRO A 49 2.75 -7.81 14.34
C PRO A 49 2.67 -7.87 15.87
N ARG A 50 1.68 -8.60 16.37
CA ARG A 50 1.42 -8.82 17.79
C ARG A 50 1.47 -10.30 18.11
N HIS A 51 1.60 -10.63 19.41
CA HIS A 51 1.66 -12.00 19.89
C HIS A 51 2.78 -12.82 19.22
N MET A 52 3.98 -12.19 19.10
CA MET A 52 5.12 -12.83 18.46
C MET A 52 5.70 -13.93 19.37
N PRO A 53 5.86 -15.16 18.87
CA PRO A 53 6.41 -16.26 19.65
C PRO A 53 7.78 -15.91 20.23
N THR A 54 7.90 -15.99 21.54
CA THR A 54 9.08 -15.54 22.28
C THR A 54 9.54 -16.63 23.23
N VAL A 55 10.81 -17.01 23.14
CA VAL A 55 11.46 -17.88 24.12
C VAL A 55 12.24 -17.02 25.13
N VAL A 56 12.11 -17.35 26.39
CA VAL A 56 12.83 -16.68 27.46
C VAL A 56 13.86 -17.64 28.06
N GLU A 57 15.12 -17.27 27.95
CA GLU A 57 16.20 -17.93 28.69
C GLU A 57 16.37 -17.24 30.03
N MET A 58 15.92 -17.88 31.08
CA MET A 58 15.90 -17.33 32.44
C MET A 58 16.89 -18.07 33.32
N ARG A 59 18.05 -17.45 33.56
CA ARG A 59 19.11 -17.99 34.42
C ARG A 59 18.92 -17.58 35.89
N GLU A 60 17.98 -16.64 36.17
CA GLU A 60 17.60 -16.20 37.51
C GLU A 60 16.11 -15.89 37.57
N ASP A 61 15.40 -16.44 38.56
CA ASP A 61 13.96 -16.19 38.79
C ASP A 61 13.79 -15.23 39.97
N GLY A 62 13.94 -13.93 39.72
CA GLY A 62 13.78 -12.86 40.70
C GLY A 62 12.51 -12.04 40.52
N VAL A 63 12.23 -11.16 41.46
CA VAL A 63 11.05 -10.25 41.40
C VAL A 63 11.09 -9.40 40.17
N PHE A 64 12.23 -8.78 39.85
CA PHE A 64 12.39 -7.91 38.68
C PHE A 64 12.27 -8.68 37.36
N ALA A 65 12.77 -9.92 37.29
CA ALA A 65 12.63 -10.77 36.12
C ALA A 65 11.15 -11.08 35.86
N ARG A 66 10.39 -11.44 36.88
CA ARG A 66 8.95 -11.70 36.80
C ARG A 66 8.15 -10.48 36.40
N SER A 67 8.47 -9.31 36.97
CA SER A 67 7.83 -8.04 36.59
C SER A 67 8.07 -7.68 35.13
N PHE A 68 9.29 -7.90 34.64
CA PHE A 68 9.61 -7.69 33.22
C PHE A 68 8.84 -8.64 32.31
N LEU A 69 8.79 -9.95 32.63
CA LEU A 69 8.00 -10.93 31.88
C LEU A 69 6.50 -10.61 31.88
N ALA A 70 5.97 -10.14 33.00
CA ALA A 70 4.58 -9.69 33.08
C ALA A 70 4.35 -8.45 32.15
N GLY A 71 5.30 -7.52 32.15
CA GLY A 71 5.29 -6.38 31.25
C GLY A 71 5.26 -6.78 29.76
N LEU A 72 6.09 -7.76 29.40
CA LEU A 72 6.12 -8.31 28.04
C LEU A 72 4.78 -8.95 27.64
N ARG A 73 4.23 -9.83 28.50
CA ARG A 73 2.91 -10.46 28.26
C ARG A 73 1.79 -9.43 28.12
N ASN A 74 1.79 -8.41 28.96
CA ASN A 74 0.76 -7.37 28.94
C ASN A 74 0.89 -6.39 27.75
N SER A 75 2.04 -6.36 27.07
CA SER A 75 2.27 -5.49 25.93
C SER A 75 1.54 -5.93 24.65
N SER A 76 1.05 -7.17 24.62
CA SER A 76 0.48 -7.83 23.42
C SER A 76 1.46 -8.00 22.25
N TYR A 77 2.71 -7.57 22.37
CA TYR A 77 3.73 -7.79 21.35
C TYR A 77 4.38 -9.17 21.44
N PHE A 78 4.57 -9.68 22.65
CA PHE A 78 5.31 -10.90 22.94
C PHE A 78 4.38 -11.97 23.51
N ASP A 79 4.42 -13.15 22.90
CA ASP A 79 3.78 -14.36 23.42
C ASP A 79 4.88 -15.33 23.88
N ILE A 80 4.99 -15.51 25.21
CA ILE A 80 6.03 -16.35 25.79
C ILE A 80 5.63 -17.82 25.65
N VAL A 81 6.16 -18.46 24.58
CA VAL A 81 5.86 -19.87 24.24
C VAL A 81 6.67 -20.86 25.06
N ALA A 82 7.86 -20.48 25.53
CA ALA A 82 8.70 -21.32 26.34
C ALA A 82 9.62 -20.50 27.26
N THR A 83 9.98 -21.11 28.42
CA THR A 83 11.01 -20.61 29.31
C THR A 83 12.02 -21.72 29.52
N THR A 84 13.29 -21.45 29.29
CA THR A 84 14.38 -22.40 29.43
C THR A 84 15.52 -21.81 30.24
N THR A 85 16.38 -22.66 30.78
CA THR A 85 17.64 -22.24 31.44
C THR A 85 18.85 -22.54 30.57
N ARG A 86 18.65 -23.24 29.43
CA ARG A 86 19.72 -23.71 28.55
C ARG A 86 19.75 -22.90 27.27
N GLU A 87 20.90 -22.37 26.95
CA GLU A 87 21.16 -21.61 25.73
C GLU A 87 20.93 -22.45 24.47
N GLU A 88 21.33 -23.74 24.49
CA GLU A 88 21.13 -24.63 23.33
C GLU A 88 19.65 -24.80 22.94
N ASP A 89 18.75 -24.82 23.93
CA ASP A 89 17.31 -24.99 23.68
C ASP A 89 16.70 -23.69 23.16
N SER A 90 17.08 -22.55 23.72
CA SER A 90 16.60 -21.23 23.25
C SER A 90 17.06 -20.91 21.82
N GLU A 91 18.34 -21.19 21.54
CA GLU A 91 18.91 -21.02 20.20
C GLU A 91 18.30 -21.98 19.19
N ARG A 92 18.00 -23.22 19.59
CA ARG A 92 17.33 -24.19 18.70
C ARG A 92 15.93 -23.71 18.32
N MET A 93 15.16 -23.20 19.28
CA MET A 93 13.82 -22.65 19.02
C MET A 93 13.85 -21.43 18.11
N LEU A 94 14.80 -20.52 18.29
CA LEU A 94 14.99 -19.36 17.43
C LEU A 94 15.37 -19.79 16.00
N ARG A 95 16.33 -20.72 15.88
CA ARG A 95 16.80 -21.23 14.58
C ARG A 95 15.77 -22.08 13.86
N GLY A 96 14.96 -22.83 14.62
CA GLY A 96 13.87 -23.66 14.08
C GLY A 96 12.63 -22.89 13.67
N GLY A 97 12.53 -21.58 14.03
CA GLY A 97 11.35 -20.77 13.76
C GLY A 97 10.20 -20.97 14.75
N ASP A 98 10.41 -21.76 15.82
CA ASP A 98 9.42 -21.93 16.90
C ASP A 98 9.29 -20.67 17.76
N ALA A 99 10.31 -19.80 17.74
CA ALA A 99 10.31 -18.48 18.34
C ALA A 99 10.91 -17.45 17.39
N VAL A 100 10.39 -16.22 17.44
CA VAL A 100 10.88 -15.05 16.69
C VAL A 100 11.78 -14.19 17.58
N PHE A 101 11.53 -14.22 18.87
CA PHE A 101 12.31 -13.48 19.86
C PHE A 101 12.93 -14.41 20.89
N LEU A 102 14.19 -14.13 21.23
CA LEU A 102 14.89 -14.71 22.36
C LEU A 102 15.23 -13.59 23.37
N ILE A 103 14.82 -13.77 24.59
CA ILE A 103 15.13 -12.85 25.69
C ILE A 103 15.95 -13.59 26.73
N VAL A 104 17.16 -13.09 26.99
CA VAL A 104 18.07 -13.71 27.97
C VAL A 104 18.19 -12.83 29.21
N ILE A 105 17.76 -13.36 30.35
CA ILE A 105 17.93 -12.75 31.67
C ILE A 105 19.14 -13.43 32.34
N PRO A 106 20.24 -12.70 32.52
CA PRO A 106 21.49 -13.30 33.03
C PRO A 106 21.43 -13.62 34.48
N GLU A 107 22.32 -14.50 34.91
CA GLU A 107 22.55 -14.81 36.34
C GLU A 107 23.07 -13.57 37.11
N GLY A 108 22.61 -13.39 38.33
CA GLY A 108 22.95 -12.25 39.15
C GLY A 108 22.29 -10.93 38.74
N PHE A 109 21.25 -10.99 37.89
CA PHE A 109 20.54 -9.81 37.36
C PHE A 109 20.00 -8.94 38.50
N GLU A 110 19.26 -9.54 39.43
CA GLU A 110 18.60 -8.82 40.51
C GLU A 110 19.63 -8.20 41.47
N ARG A 111 20.64 -8.99 41.87
CA ARG A 111 21.71 -8.51 42.73
C ARG A 111 22.49 -7.33 42.13
N ARG A 112 22.83 -7.41 40.85
CA ARG A 112 23.52 -6.32 40.11
C ARG A 112 22.62 -5.09 40.00
N LEU A 113 21.33 -5.28 39.71
CA LEU A 113 20.36 -4.18 39.60
C LEU A 113 20.26 -3.41 40.94
N VAL A 114 20.10 -4.12 42.06
CA VAL A 114 20.01 -3.49 43.41
C VAL A 114 21.29 -2.75 43.80
N ARG A 115 22.46 -3.22 43.34
CA ARG A 115 23.74 -2.53 43.50
C ARG A 115 23.94 -1.31 42.59
N GLY A 116 23.04 -1.09 41.62
CA GLY A 116 23.17 -0.01 40.66
C GLY A 116 24.13 -0.27 39.50
N GLU A 117 24.53 -1.54 39.29
CA GLU A 117 25.54 -1.95 38.30
C GLU A 117 24.99 -2.01 36.84
N ARG A 118 23.74 -1.64 36.55
CA ARG A 118 23.09 -1.63 35.24
C ARG A 118 23.27 -2.95 34.47
N PRO A 119 22.75 -4.07 34.97
CA PRO A 119 22.84 -5.34 34.25
C PRO A 119 22.12 -5.26 32.88
N GLN A 120 22.62 -6.05 31.93
CA GLN A 120 22.06 -6.08 30.56
C GLN A 120 21.13 -7.28 30.42
N ILE A 121 19.97 -7.06 29.80
CA ILE A 121 19.10 -8.09 29.24
C ILE A 121 19.36 -8.14 27.75
N LEU A 122 19.69 -9.30 27.21
CA LEU A 122 19.82 -9.48 25.78
C LEU A 122 18.44 -9.73 25.19
N VAL A 123 18.13 -9.02 24.12
CA VAL A 123 16.97 -9.31 23.27
C VAL A 123 17.48 -9.54 21.86
N ALA A 124 17.38 -10.78 21.41
CA ALA A 124 17.68 -11.16 20.05
C ALA A 124 16.37 -11.39 19.28
N ALA A 125 16.34 -11.01 18.03
CA ALA A 125 15.20 -11.23 17.15
C ALA A 125 15.67 -11.95 15.89
N ASP A 126 14.83 -12.83 15.38
CA ASP A 126 14.98 -13.33 14.03
C ASP A 126 14.65 -12.20 13.03
N ALA A 127 15.68 -11.59 12.47
CA ALA A 127 15.59 -10.49 11.54
C ALA A 127 15.48 -10.94 10.06
N THR A 128 15.24 -12.21 9.80
CA THR A 128 14.94 -12.71 8.45
C THR A 128 13.63 -12.09 7.94
N ASP A 129 12.68 -11.80 8.84
CA ASP A 129 11.54 -10.94 8.58
C ASP A 129 11.67 -9.61 9.37
N PRO A 130 12.18 -8.54 8.73
CA PRO A 130 12.38 -7.27 9.41
C PRO A 130 11.08 -6.57 9.82
N VAL A 131 9.95 -6.89 9.19
CA VAL A 131 8.63 -6.35 9.54
C VAL A 131 8.15 -6.96 10.84
N ALA A 132 8.33 -8.28 11.01
CA ALA A 132 7.96 -9.01 12.22
C ALA A 132 8.79 -8.56 13.44
N ALA A 133 10.05 -8.23 13.24
CA ALA A 133 10.97 -7.87 14.33
C ALA A 133 10.90 -6.38 14.73
N GLY A 134 10.63 -5.47 13.78
CA GLY A 134 10.84 -4.01 13.96
C GLY A 134 9.95 -3.36 15.01
N GLY A 135 8.65 -3.63 14.99
CA GLY A 135 7.67 -3.06 15.92
C GLY A 135 7.94 -3.42 17.38
N PRO A 136 8.00 -4.74 17.71
CA PRO A 136 8.27 -5.21 19.07
C PRO A 136 9.63 -4.76 19.63
N MET A 137 10.69 -4.76 18.80
CA MET A 137 12.02 -4.27 19.22
C MET A 137 12.01 -2.79 19.62
N GLY A 138 11.23 -1.96 18.89
CA GLY A 138 11.07 -0.55 19.24
C GLY A 138 10.33 -0.32 20.57
N ALA A 139 9.41 -1.20 20.92
CA ALA A 139 8.59 -1.08 22.12
C ALA A 139 9.29 -1.59 23.40
N ILE A 140 10.34 -2.41 23.29
CA ILE A 140 10.90 -3.15 24.43
C ILE A 140 11.43 -2.24 25.55
N ASN A 141 12.06 -1.12 25.20
CA ASN A 141 12.56 -0.17 26.18
C ASN A 141 11.44 0.49 26.99
N GLU A 142 10.34 0.83 26.36
CA GLU A 142 9.17 1.41 27.01
C GLU A 142 8.49 0.39 27.93
N ILE A 143 8.40 -0.86 27.47
CA ILE A 143 7.87 -1.98 28.25
C ILE A 143 8.72 -2.19 29.50
N ALA A 144 10.05 -2.23 29.36
CA ALA A 144 10.98 -2.40 30.49
C ALA A 144 10.84 -1.26 31.51
N GLN A 145 10.80 -0.01 31.06
CA GLN A 145 10.63 1.14 31.96
C GLN A 145 9.31 1.09 32.73
N ARG A 146 8.21 0.74 32.08
CA ARG A 146 6.89 0.63 32.72
C ARG A 146 6.83 -0.58 33.68
N ALA A 147 7.43 -1.71 33.31
CA ALA A 147 7.46 -2.91 34.14
C ALA A 147 8.15 -2.65 35.48
N PHE A 148 9.28 -1.96 35.48
CA PHE A 148 10.04 -1.67 36.67
C PHE A 148 9.56 -0.43 37.47
N ALA A 149 8.64 0.35 36.95
CA ALA A 149 8.21 1.60 37.59
C ALA A 149 7.67 1.40 39.01
N ARG A 150 7.00 0.26 39.27
CA ARG A 150 6.46 -0.10 40.59
C ARG A 150 7.53 -0.73 41.49
N ASP A 151 8.43 -1.55 40.95
CA ASP A 151 9.44 -2.27 41.71
C ASP A 151 10.57 -1.33 42.18
N LEU A 152 10.76 -0.20 41.48
CA LEU A 152 11.73 0.84 41.82
C LEU A 152 11.13 1.92 42.75
N GLU A 153 10.29 1.55 43.73
CA GLU A 153 9.73 2.45 44.74
C GLU A 153 10.46 2.32 46.08
N GLY A 154 10.24 3.27 46.97
CA GLY A 154 10.84 3.28 48.31
C GLY A 154 12.38 3.35 48.31
N PRO A 155 13.11 2.42 48.96
CA PRO A 155 14.56 2.44 49.05
C PRO A 155 15.27 2.34 47.69
N LEU A 156 14.61 1.74 46.70
CA LEU A 156 15.13 1.54 45.34
C LEU A 156 14.82 2.71 44.38
N ALA A 157 14.13 3.73 44.86
CA ALA A 157 13.80 4.91 44.06
C ALA A 157 15.04 5.62 43.43
N ARG A 158 16.20 5.48 44.09
CA ARG A 158 17.50 5.97 43.60
C ARG A 158 17.96 5.32 42.29
N LEU A 159 17.44 4.13 41.97
CA LEU A 159 17.76 3.38 40.75
C LEU A 159 16.84 3.71 39.59
N ARG A 160 15.78 4.51 39.82
CA ARG A 160 14.96 5.04 38.73
C ARG A 160 15.84 5.85 37.77
N PRO A 161 15.67 5.69 36.46
CA PRO A 161 16.32 6.59 35.53
C PRO A 161 15.97 8.04 35.89
N THR A 162 16.98 8.90 35.98
CA THR A 162 16.73 10.34 36.17
C THR A 162 15.96 10.83 34.94
N PRO A 163 14.74 11.36 35.10
CA PRO A 163 14.02 11.86 33.96
C PRO A 163 14.83 13.01 33.31
N PRO A 164 14.84 13.11 31.98
CA PRO A 164 15.46 14.25 31.30
C PRO A 164 14.81 15.55 31.82
N PRO A 165 15.51 16.72 31.74
CA PRO A 165 15.00 18.00 32.25
C PRO A 165 13.77 18.53 31.48
N PHE A 166 13.25 17.76 30.54
CA PHE A 166 12.04 18.04 29.75
C PHE A 166 11.28 16.73 29.49
N GLU A 167 9.99 16.83 29.34
CA GLU A 167 9.09 15.74 28.96
C GLU A 167 8.88 15.75 27.44
N ILE A 168 9.08 14.58 26.79
CA ILE A 168 8.76 14.41 25.38
C ILE A 168 7.35 13.82 25.31
N VAL A 169 6.40 14.63 24.86
CA VAL A 169 5.03 14.20 24.58
C VAL A 169 4.93 13.81 23.12
N ALA A 170 4.93 12.52 22.82
CA ALA A 170 4.85 11.98 21.46
C ALA A 170 3.37 11.74 21.07
N HIS A 171 2.89 12.49 20.10
CA HIS A 171 1.56 12.31 19.52
C HIS A 171 1.64 11.69 18.13
N ARG A 172 1.02 10.53 17.94
CA ARG A 172 0.76 9.93 16.62
C ARG A 172 -0.50 10.58 16.04
N ARG A 173 -0.34 11.46 15.06
CA ARG A 173 -1.48 12.11 14.38
C ARG A 173 -2.00 11.22 13.23
N TYR A 174 -3.27 11.38 12.88
CA TYR A 174 -3.96 10.77 11.73
C TYR A 174 -4.17 9.24 11.80
N ASN A 175 -3.34 8.49 12.52
CA ASN A 175 -3.53 7.08 12.81
C ASN A 175 -2.92 6.73 14.18
N PRO A 176 -3.54 7.20 15.29
CA PRO A 176 -3.00 7.00 16.64
C PRO A 176 -2.87 5.51 17.02
N ALA A 177 -3.83 4.70 16.55
CA ALA A 177 -3.88 3.27 16.85
C ALA A 177 -2.90 2.43 15.98
N GLY A 178 -2.20 3.04 15.00
CA GLY A 178 -1.28 2.31 14.12
C GLY A 178 -1.95 1.26 13.23
N ILE A 179 -3.24 1.46 12.88
CA ILE A 179 -4.00 0.48 12.09
C ILE A 179 -3.42 0.39 10.68
N THR A 180 -2.88 -0.78 10.33
CA THR A 180 -2.23 -1.03 9.02
C THR A 180 -3.19 -0.81 7.85
N ALA A 181 -4.47 -1.19 8.00
CA ALA A 181 -5.48 -1.01 6.96
C ALA A 181 -5.63 0.45 6.51
N TYR A 182 -5.42 1.43 7.41
CA TYR A 182 -5.51 2.87 7.07
C TYR A 182 -4.44 3.30 6.04
N ASN A 183 -3.30 2.61 6.01
CA ASN A 183 -2.27 2.86 5.01
C ASN A 183 -2.45 2.03 3.74
N ILE A 184 -2.78 0.73 3.91
CA ILE A 184 -2.84 -0.24 2.81
C ILE A 184 -4.08 -0.04 1.94
N VAL A 185 -5.26 0.09 2.53
CA VAL A 185 -6.53 0.09 1.78
C VAL A 185 -6.69 1.31 0.85
N PRO A 186 -6.41 2.57 1.28
CA PRO A 186 -6.40 3.69 0.34
C PRO A 186 -5.38 3.52 -0.78
N GLY A 187 -4.23 2.92 -0.49
CA GLY A 187 -3.21 2.60 -1.50
C GLY A 187 -3.66 1.55 -2.51
N LEU A 188 -4.40 0.54 -2.07
CA LEU A 188 -4.95 -0.50 -2.95
C LEU A 188 -5.87 0.08 -4.02
N LEU A 189 -6.58 1.16 -3.75
CA LEU A 189 -7.39 1.84 -4.76
C LEU A 189 -6.55 2.22 -5.98
N GLY A 190 -5.37 2.81 -5.76
CA GLY A 190 -4.44 3.15 -6.83
C GLY A 190 -3.92 1.92 -7.57
N VAL A 191 -3.54 0.87 -6.85
CA VAL A 191 -3.04 -0.39 -7.41
C VAL A 191 -4.10 -1.08 -8.29
N ILE A 192 -5.32 -1.21 -7.77
CA ILE A 192 -6.46 -1.82 -8.47
C ILE A 192 -6.79 -1.07 -9.76
N LEU A 193 -6.92 0.26 -9.68
CA LEU A 193 -7.24 1.08 -10.84
C LEU A 193 -6.12 1.03 -11.89
N THR A 194 -4.85 1.09 -11.46
CA THR A 194 -3.71 1.00 -12.38
C THR A 194 -3.73 -0.32 -13.14
N MET A 195 -3.85 -1.43 -12.45
CA MET A 195 -3.86 -2.74 -13.08
C MET A 195 -5.06 -2.90 -14.03
N THR A 196 -6.27 -2.65 -13.53
CA THR A 196 -7.50 -2.91 -14.27
C THR A 196 -7.67 -1.99 -15.47
N LEU A 197 -7.51 -0.67 -15.29
CA LEU A 197 -7.78 0.29 -16.36
C LEU A 197 -6.72 0.22 -17.45
N THR A 198 -5.44 0.09 -17.08
CA THR A 198 -4.36 -0.04 -18.07
C THR A 198 -4.50 -1.35 -18.86
N MET A 199 -4.79 -2.48 -18.17
CA MET A 199 -4.92 -3.77 -18.81
C MET A 199 -6.13 -3.83 -19.74
N ILE A 200 -7.32 -3.40 -19.29
CA ILE A 200 -8.53 -3.49 -20.10
C ILE A 200 -8.43 -2.60 -21.33
N THR A 201 -7.85 -1.40 -21.19
CA THR A 201 -7.69 -0.47 -22.30
C THR A 201 -6.67 -0.98 -23.31
N SER A 202 -5.54 -1.50 -22.85
CA SER A 202 -4.52 -2.05 -23.75
C SER A 202 -5.03 -3.26 -24.54
N ILE A 203 -5.72 -4.20 -23.88
CA ILE A 203 -6.27 -5.39 -24.52
C ILE A 203 -7.41 -5.04 -25.50
N ALA A 204 -8.31 -4.15 -25.12
CA ALA A 204 -9.48 -3.81 -25.95
C ALA A 204 -9.11 -3.21 -27.30
N LEU A 205 -8.07 -2.37 -27.31
CA LEU A 205 -7.58 -1.76 -28.55
C LEU A 205 -6.74 -2.74 -29.36
N THR A 206 -5.84 -3.49 -28.71
CA THR A 206 -5.01 -4.47 -29.40
C THR A 206 -5.84 -5.62 -30.00
N ARG A 207 -6.96 -5.98 -29.38
CA ARG A 207 -7.92 -6.97 -29.91
C ARG A 207 -8.42 -6.60 -31.31
N GLU A 208 -8.67 -5.31 -31.57
CA GLU A 208 -9.15 -4.88 -32.90
C GLU A 208 -8.03 -4.90 -33.93
N ILE A 209 -6.80 -4.59 -33.53
CA ILE A 209 -5.62 -4.72 -34.39
C ILE A 209 -5.40 -6.18 -34.76
N GLU A 210 -5.41 -7.07 -33.77
CA GLU A 210 -5.19 -8.51 -33.93
C GLU A 210 -6.27 -9.18 -34.82
N ARG A 211 -7.53 -8.70 -34.75
CA ARG A 211 -8.64 -9.23 -35.56
C ARG A 211 -8.80 -8.56 -36.91
N GLY A 212 -7.96 -7.60 -37.25
CA GLY A 212 -8.07 -6.84 -38.52
C GLY A 212 -9.29 -5.94 -38.61
N THR A 213 -10.06 -5.78 -37.54
CA THR A 213 -11.27 -4.96 -37.51
C THR A 213 -10.98 -3.46 -37.46
N MET A 214 -9.74 -3.09 -37.23
CA MET A 214 -9.29 -1.69 -37.23
C MET A 214 -9.44 -1.08 -38.63
N GLU A 215 -9.12 -1.80 -39.71
CA GLU A 215 -9.28 -1.34 -41.09
C GLU A 215 -10.76 -1.05 -41.41
N THR A 216 -11.66 -1.91 -40.96
CA THR A 216 -13.11 -1.69 -41.13
C THR A 216 -13.57 -0.45 -40.36
N LEU A 217 -13.01 -0.18 -39.19
CA LEU A 217 -13.33 1.00 -38.39
C LEU A 217 -12.83 2.28 -39.10
N LEU A 218 -11.67 2.22 -39.72
CA LEU A 218 -11.06 3.32 -40.50
C LEU A 218 -11.78 3.61 -41.82
N ALA A 219 -12.39 2.59 -42.43
CA ALA A 219 -13.24 2.75 -43.58
C ALA A 219 -14.56 3.53 -43.27
N THR A 220 -14.92 3.64 -41.99
CA THR A 220 -16.07 4.45 -41.58
C THR A 220 -15.68 5.93 -41.46
N PRO A 221 -16.62 6.88 -41.63
CA PRO A 221 -16.33 8.31 -41.59
C PRO A 221 -16.10 8.84 -40.16
N VAL A 222 -15.49 8.03 -39.28
CA VAL A 222 -15.23 8.34 -37.87
C VAL A 222 -13.82 8.93 -37.72
N ARG A 223 -13.66 9.95 -36.89
CA ARG A 223 -12.36 10.55 -36.59
C ARG A 223 -11.59 9.75 -35.55
N PRO A 224 -10.24 9.72 -35.59
CA PRO A 224 -9.43 9.07 -34.58
C PRO A 224 -9.79 9.46 -33.13
N ALA A 225 -10.07 10.75 -32.90
CA ALA A 225 -10.47 11.25 -31.58
C ALA A 225 -11.86 10.72 -31.14
N GLU A 226 -12.82 10.58 -32.09
CA GLU A 226 -14.16 10.02 -31.79
C GLU A 226 -14.06 8.54 -31.41
N VAL A 227 -13.16 7.79 -32.07
CA VAL A 227 -12.88 6.39 -31.74
C VAL A 227 -12.24 6.29 -30.35
N MET A 228 -11.21 7.09 -30.11
CA MET A 228 -10.47 7.08 -28.85
C MET A 228 -11.38 7.41 -27.66
N ILE A 229 -12.14 8.49 -27.73
CA ILE A 229 -13.05 8.91 -26.66
C ILE A 229 -14.20 7.90 -26.51
N GLY A 230 -14.81 7.47 -27.62
CA GLY A 230 -15.94 6.52 -27.58
C GLY A 230 -15.57 5.15 -27.00
N LYS A 231 -14.33 4.70 -27.21
CA LYS A 231 -13.82 3.45 -26.63
C LYS A 231 -13.39 3.58 -25.17
N THR A 232 -12.80 4.71 -24.81
CA THR A 232 -12.33 4.92 -23.42
C THR A 232 -13.46 5.29 -22.46
N ALA A 233 -14.51 5.94 -22.92
CA ALA A 233 -15.62 6.39 -22.09
C ALA A 233 -16.30 5.27 -21.25
N PRO A 234 -16.57 4.05 -21.76
CA PRO A 234 -17.09 2.96 -20.96
C PRO A 234 -16.13 2.54 -19.81
N TYR A 235 -14.82 2.65 -20.01
CA TYR A 235 -13.82 2.28 -19.01
C TYR A 235 -13.68 3.32 -17.89
N ILE A 236 -14.01 4.59 -18.18
CA ILE A 236 -14.16 5.62 -17.13
C ILE A 236 -15.28 5.21 -16.17
N LEU A 237 -16.41 4.73 -16.71
CA LEU A 237 -17.52 4.25 -15.88
C LEU A 237 -17.12 3.05 -15.02
N ILE A 238 -16.36 2.10 -15.58
CA ILE A 238 -15.81 0.97 -14.81
C ILE A 238 -14.92 1.48 -13.68
N GLY A 239 -13.99 2.40 -13.97
CA GLY A 239 -13.14 3.01 -12.97
C GLY A 239 -13.95 3.68 -11.85
N ALA A 240 -14.99 4.43 -12.20
CA ALA A 240 -15.87 5.07 -11.22
C ALA A 240 -16.60 4.03 -10.35
N VAL A 241 -17.10 2.94 -10.93
CA VAL A 241 -17.74 1.85 -10.17
C VAL A 241 -16.74 1.17 -9.24
N GLN A 242 -15.51 0.89 -9.70
CA GLN A 242 -14.46 0.32 -8.85
C GLN A 242 -14.08 1.26 -7.69
N VAL A 243 -13.98 2.56 -7.95
CA VAL A 243 -13.74 3.56 -6.91
C VAL A 243 -14.83 3.50 -5.83
N LEU A 244 -16.09 3.57 -6.24
CA LEU A 244 -17.22 3.52 -5.30
C LEU A 244 -17.24 2.21 -4.50
N LEU A 245 -16.94 1.09 -5.15
CA LEU A 245 -16.88 -0.22 -4.51
C LEU A 245 -15.74 -0.29 -3.47
N VAL A 246 -14.51 0.13 -3.87
CA VAL A 246 -13.34 0.07 -2.98
C VAL A 246 -13.49 1.03 -1.80
N ILE A 247 -13.96 2.26 -2.03
CA ILE A 247 -14.18 3.22 -0.95
C ILE A 247 -15.33 2.78 -0.04
N GLY A 248 -16.44 2.34 -0.63
CA GLY A 248 -17.56 1.82 0.16
C GLY A 248 -17.16 0.66 1.05
N ALA A 249 -16.36 -0.28 0.52
CA ALA A 249 -15.82 -1.38 1.28
C ALA A 249 -14.76 -0.93 2.32
N ALA A 250 -13.91 0.05 1.99
CA ALA A 250 -12.94 0.64 2.91
C ALA A 250 -13.63 1.25 4.15
N MET A 251 -14.69 1.98 3.93
CA MET A 251 -15.48 2.59 5.01
C MET A 251 -16.28 1.54 5.80
N ALA A 252 -16.92 0.59 5.10
CA ALA A 252 -17.81 -0.39 5.74
C ALA A 252 -17.06 -1.50 6.49
N LEU A 253 -15.96 -2.02 5.94
CA LEU A 253 -15.23 -3.17 6.48
C LEU A 253 -14.07 -2.75 7.39
N PHE A 254 -13.35 -1.69 7.03
CA PHE A 254 -12.14 -1.25 7.73
C PHE A 254 -12.33 0.04 8.52
N GLN A 255 -13.54 0.64 8.48
CA GLN A 255 -13.88 1.87 9.18
C GLN A 255 -12.88 3.01 8.91
N ILE A 256 -12.39 3.08 7.68
CA ILE A 256 -11.43 4.11 7.30
C ILE A 256 -12.15 5.43 7.21
N PRO A 257 -11.68 6.49 7.90
CA PRO A 257 -12.30 7.80 7.86
C PRO A 257 -12.13 8.44 6.49
N PHE A 258 -13.04 9.33 6.15
CA PHE A 258 -12.95 10.21 5.00
C PHE A 258 -13.09 11.66 5.52
N GLU A 259 -11.96 12.30 5.81
CA GLU A 259 -11.92 13.58 6.53
C GLU A 259 -11.83 14.79 5.58
N GLY A 260 -11.37 14.59 4.34
CA GLY A 260 -11.05 15.68 3.41
C GLY A 260 -12.13 16.01 2.39
N SER A 261 -11.77 16.85 1.42
CA SER A 261 -12.66 17.35 0.39
C SER A 261 -13.02 16.29 -0.65
N ILE A 262 -14.32 15.96 -0.77
CA ILE A 262 -14.85 15.05 -1.80
C ILE A 262 -14.57 15.60 -3.21
N ALA A 263 -14.62 16.92 -3.39
CA ALA A 263 -14.37 17.54 -4.69
C ALA A 263 -12.89 17.39 -5.11
N ALA A 264 -11.95 17.62 -4.18
CA ALA A 264 -10.51 17.40 -4.41
C ALA A 264 -10.21 15.93 -4.74
N PHE A 265 -10.81 15.02 -4.00
CA PHE A 265 -10.71 13.59 -4.23
C PHE A 265 -11.26 13.17 -5.60
N THR A 266 -12.45 13.66 -5.98
CA THR A 266 -13.08 13.35 -7.27
C THR A 266 -12.24 13.85 -8.44
N LEU A 267 -11.63 15.03 -8.34
CA LEU A 267 -10.73 15.55 -9.36
C LEU A 267 -9.48 14.66 -9.48
N ALA A 268 -8.84 14.33 -8.37
CA ALA A 268 -7.62 13.49 -8.36
C ALA A 268 -7.89 12.09 -8.95
N ILE A 269 -8.99 11.45 -8.56
CA ILE A 269 -9.42 10.16 -9.14
C ILE A 269 -9.69 10.27 -10.63
N THR A 270 -10.37 11.32 -11.06
CA THR A 270 -10.68 11.51 -12.48
C THR A 270 -9.39 11.62 -13.29
N LEU A 271 -8.44 12.45 -12.85
CA LEU A 271 -7.13 12.57 -13.49
C LEU A 271 -6.37 11.24 -13.49
N PHE A 272 -6.43 10.51 -12.37
CA PHE A 272 -5.75 9.22 -12.26
C PHE A 272 -6.36 8.15 -13.18
N ILE A 273 -7.68 8.10 -13.31
CA ILE A 273 -8.37 7.24 -14.28
C ILE A 273 -7.89 7.58 -15.70
N PHE A 274 -7.87 8.86 -16.06
CA PHE A 274 -7.39 9.29 -17.38
C PHE A 274 -5.92 8.91 -17.61
N ALA A 275 -5.04 9.09 -16.63
CA ALA A 275 -3.63 8.69 -16.73
C ALA A 275 -3.48 7.21 -17.09
N ASN A 276 -4.21 6.33 -16.38
CA ASN A 276 -4.15 4.88 -16.62
C ASN A 276 -4.76 4.47 -17.95
N LEU A 277 -5.86 5.10 -18.37
CA LEU A 277 -6.46 4.86 -19.68
C LEU A 277 -5.52 5.30 -20.81
N MET A 278 -4.85 6.45 -20.69
CA MET A 278 -3.86 6.91 -21.67
C MET A 278 -2.63 6.01 -21.70
N LEU A 279 -2.18 5.52 -20.55
CA LEU A 279 -1.10 4.54 -20.47
C LEU A 279 -1.46 3.23 -21.17
N GLY A 280 -2.64 2.68 -20.90
CA GLY A 280 -3.15 1.49 -21.60
C GLY A 280 -3.30 1.70 -23.11
N TYR A 281 -3.75 2.90 -23.50
CA TYR A 281 -3.81 3.28 -24.90
C TYR A 281 -2.43 3.33 -25.57
N LEU A 282 -1.44 3.91 -24.89
CA LEU A 282 -0.06 3.97 -25.39
C LEU A 282 0.53 2.56 -25.56
N ILE A 283 0.30 1.66 -24.60
CA ILE A 283 0.71 0.24 -24.70
C ILE A 283 0.10 -0.41 -25.94
N SER A 284 -1.19 -0.18 -26.20
CA SER A 284 -1.90 -0.77 -27.35
C SER A 284 -1.34 -0.34 -28.70
N THR A 285 -0.73 0.84 -28.79
CA THR A 285 -0.09 1.31 -30.04
C THR A 285 1.25 0.61 -30.33
N ILE A 286 1.81 -0.08 -29.35
CA ILE A 286 3.07 -0.82 -29.47
C ILE A 286 2.81 -2.30 -29.63
N ALA A 287 1.83 -2.84 -28.89
CA ALA A 287 1.48 -4.24 -28.88
C ALA A 287 0.76 -4.68 -30.16
N ARG A 288 1.12 -5.82 -30.72
CA ARG A 288 0.49 -6.41 -31.90
C ARG A 288 -0.55 -7.48 -31.56
N THR A 289 -0.41 -8.11 -30.39
CA THR A 289 -1.32 -9.16 -29.90
C THR A 289 -1.78 -8.87 -28.50
N GLN A 290 -2.95 -9.40 -28.11
CA GLN A 290 -3.49 -9.23 -26.75
C GLN A 290 -2.52 -9.78 -25.69
N MET A 291 -1.83 -10.90 -25.96
CA MET A 291 -0.81 -11.45 -25.09
C MET A 291 0.32 -10.46 -24.86
N GLN A 292 0.80 -9.82 -25.91
CA GLN A 292 1.86 -8.81 -25.85
C GLN A 292 1.43 -7.57 -25.04
N ALA A 293 0.20 -7.11 -25.24
CA ALA A 293 -0.37 -6.00 -24.48
C ALA A 293 -0.44 -6.33 -22.97
N MET A 294 -0.85 -7.54 -22.63
CA MET A 294 -0.89 -8.03 -21.25
C MET A 294 0.51 -8.07 -20.63
N GLN A 295 1.50 -8.66 -21.31
CA GLN A 295 2.87 -8.72 -20.82
C GLN A 295 3.47 -7.32 -20.59
N MET A 296 3.26 -6.38 -21.53
CA MET A 296 3.73 -5.00 -21.38
C MET A 296 3.06 -4.29 -20.22
N THR A 297 1.76 -4.53 -20.01
CA THR A 297 1.03 -3.98 -18.85
C THR A 297 1.64 -4.49 -17.55
N PHE A 298 1.90 -5.78 -17.41
CA PHE A 298 2.54 -6.33 -16.23
C PHE A 298 3.97 -5.82 -16.02
N PHE A 299 4.72 -5.65 -17.11
CA PHE A 299 6.08 -5.12 -17.05
C PHE A 299 6.14 -3.68 -16.52
N ILE A 300 5.12 -2.87 -16.79
CA ILE A 300 5.01 -1.51 -16.24
C ILE A 300 4.39 -1.53 -14.84
N PHE A 301 3.41 -2.39 -14.60
CA PHE A 301 2.67 -2.46 -13.35
C PHE A 301 3.53 -2.89 -12.15
N LEU A 302 4.39 -3.92 -12.31
CA LEU A 302 5.23 -4.40 -11.20
C LEU A 302 6.20 -3.35 -10.67
N PRO A 303 7.01 -2.66 -11.51
CA PRO A 303 7.81 -1.54 -11.04
C PRO A 303 6.96 -0.41 -10.44
N SER A 304 5.78 -0.15 -11.00
CA SER A 304 4.88 0.90 -10.48
C SER A 304 4.45 0.63 -9.04
N ILE A 305 4.10 -0.60 -8.68
CA ILE A 305 3.78 -0.95 -7.28
C ILE A 305 4.99 -0.77 -6.37
N LEU A 306 6.16 -1.25 -6.81
CA LEU A 306 7.37 -1.24 -5.98
C LEU A 306 7.87 0.19 -5.74
N LEU A 307 7.85 1.05 -6.77
CA LEU A 307 8.46 2.40 -6.74
C LEU A 307 7.47 3.51 -6.36
N SER A 308 6.18 3.21 -6.22
CA SER A 308 5.15 4.22 -5.92
C SER A 308 5.07 4.65 -4.45
N GLY A 309 5.71 3.93 -3.54
CA GLY A 309 5.50 4.13 -2.10
C GLY A 309 4.29 3.36 -1.54
N PHE A 310 3.77 2.37 -2.28
CA PHE A 310 2.74 1.45 -1.79
C PHE A 310 3.31 0.38 -0.88
N MET A 311 4.28 -0.38 -1.37
CA MET A 311 4.90 -1.49 -0.62
C MET A 311 5.97 -1.00 0.36
N PHE A 312 6.79 -0.04 -0.06
CA PHE A 312 7.91 0.48 0.71
C PHE A 312 7.80 1.99 0.89
N PRO A 313 8.26 2.56 2.01
CA PRO A 313 8.25 4.00 2.22
C PRO A 313 9.05 4.71 1.12
N PHE A 314 8.42 5.58 0.34
CA PHE A 314 9.04 6.25 -0.81
C PHE A 314 10.33 7.01 -0.46
N ARG A 315 10.31 7.71 0.69
CA ARG A 315 11.48 8.50 1.16
C ARG A 315 12.68 7.64 1.59
N ALA A 316 12.47 6.34 1.83
CA ALA A 316 13.54 5.40 2.17
C ALA A 316 14.20 4.77 0.94
N MET A 317 13.67 5.01 -0.25
CA MET A 317 14.22 4.49 -1.49
C MET A 317 15.49 5.23 -1.92
N PRO A 318 16.41 4.60 -2.66
CA PRO A 318 17.53 5.28 -3.29
C PRO A 318 17.08 6.38 -4.25
N ALA A 319 17.86 7.42 -4.43
CA ALA A 319 17.50 8.59 -5.23
C ALA A 319 17.07 8.25 -6.67
N TRP A 320 17.75 7.30 -7.34
CA TRP A 320 17.37 6.86 -8.69
C TRP A 320 15.97 6.25 -8.74
N ALA A 321 15.58 5.50 -7.71
CA ALA A 321 14.26 4.88 -7.61
C ALA A 321 13.17 5.93 -7.36
N GLN A 322 13.47 6.95 -6.55
CA GLN A 322 12.57 8.08 -6.33
C GLN A 322 12.33 8.86 -7.63
N VAL A 323 13.37 9.13 -8.43
CA VAL A 323 13.23 9.82 -9.73
C VAL A 323 12.32 9.05 -10.67
N ILE A 324 12.45 7.72 -10.76
CA ILE A 324 11.54 6.88 -11.56
C ILE A 324 10.13 6.90 -10.97
N GLY A 325 10.03 6.79 -9.65
CA GLY A 325 8.76 6.81 -8.93
C GLY A 325 7.96 8.10 -9.16
N GLU A 326 8.61 9.26 -9.19
CA GLU A 326 7.96 10.54 -9.48
C GLU A 326 7.40 10.64 -10.91
N ALA A 327 7.89 9.84 -11.86
CA ALA A 327 7.30 9.77 -13.19
C ALA A 327 6.03 8.91 -13.28
N LEU A 328 5.68 8.20 -12.21
CA LEU A 328 4.55 7.28 -12.17
C LEU A 328 3.28 7.97 -11.65
N PRO A 329 2.15 7.89 -12.36
CA PRO A 329 0.90 8.52 -11.91
C PRO A 329 0.41 7.97 -10.56
N ILE A 330 0.65 6.69 -10.29
CA ILE A 330 0.25 6.04 -9.04
C ILE A 330 0.93 6.65 -7.81
N THR A 331 2.16 7.13 -7.91
CA THR A 331 2.91 7.74 -6.81
C THR A 331 2.20 8.98 -6.27
N HIS A 332 1.85 9.89 -7.17
CA HIS A 332 1.12 11.12 -6.82
C HIS A 332 -0.28 10.81 -6.30
N PHE A 333 -0.96 9.88 -6.95
CA PHE A 333 -2.30 9.49 -6.52
C PHE A 333 -2.31 8.87 -5.12
N LEU A 334 -1.33 8.02 -4.77
CA LEU A 334 -1.22 7.43 -3.43
C LEU A 334 -1.03 8.48 -2.34
N ARG A 335 -0.26 9.52 -2.61
CA ARG A 335 -0.07 10.63 -1.68
C ARG A 335 -1.37 11.41 -1.51
N ILE A 336 -2.02 11.79 -2.61
CA ILE A 336 -3.29 12.52 -2.59
C ILE A 336 -4.36 11.73 -1.83
N VAL A 337 -4.57 10.44 -2.14
CA VAL A 337 -5.63 9.65 -1.51
C VAL A 337 -5.43 9.51 -0.01
N ARG A 338 -4.17 9.34 0.45
CA ARG A 338 -3.85 9.29 1.87
C ARG A 338 -4.04 10.65 2.55
N GLU A 339 -3.66 11.73 1.91
CA GLU A 339 -3.82 13.08 2.43
C GLU A 339 -5.28 13.47 2.56
N VAL A 340 -6.09 13.21 1.54
CA VAL A 340 -7.51 13.52 1.57
C VAL A 340 -8.24 12.61 2.56
N MET A 341 -8.08 11.29 2.49
CA MET A 341 -8.86 10.40 3.33
C MET A 341 -8.48 10.48 4.82
N LEU A 342 -7.17 10.56 5.14
CA LEU A 342 -6.70 10.42 6.51
C LEU A 342 -6.35 11.75 7.20
N LYS A 343 -5.92 12.76 6.42
CA LYS A 343 -5.44 14.03 7.00
C LYS A 343 -6.42 15.18 6.83
N GLY A 344 -7.54 14.96 6.13
CA GLY A 344 -8.51 16.00 5.90
C GLY A 344 -8.09 17.07 4.90
N ALA A 345 -7.18 16.73 3.97
CA ALA A 345 -6.60 17.69 3.04
C ALA A 345 -7.61 18.25 2.03
N ASP A 346 -7.45 19.54 1.73
CA ASP A 346 -8.20 20.28 0.71
C ASP A 346 -7.40 20.46 -0.57
N PHE A 347 -7.96 21.18 -1.56
CA PHE A 347 -7.33 21.43 -2.87
C PHE A 347 -5.95 22.07 -2.77
N LEU A 348 -5.76 23.02 -1.86
CA LEU A 348 -4.49 23.72 -1.70
C LEU A 348 -3.40 22.79 -1.17
N ASP A 349 -3.77 21.89 -0.27
CA ASP A 349 -2.84 20.95 0.36
C ASP A 349 -2.32 19.94 -0.67
N ILE A 350 -3.19 19.41 -1.54
CA ILE A 350 -2.84 18.40 -2.54
C ILE A 350 -2.28 18.98 -3.85
N TRP A 351 -2.22 20.31 -3.99
CA TRP A 351 -1.77 20.96 -5.23
C TRP A 351 -0.39 20.50 -5.67
N GLY A 352 0.52 20.29 -4.71
CA GLY A 352 1.88 19.81 -4.96
C GLY A 352 1.94 18.47 -5.70
N GLU A 353 0.93 17.60 -5.51
CA GLU A 353 0.82 16.27 -6.15
C GLU A 353 -0.15 16.28 -7.33
N LEU A 354 -1.11 17.21 -7.34
CA LEU A 354 -2.14 17.30 -8.37
C LEU A 354 -1.59 17.81 -9.71
N TRP A 355 -0.68 18.80 -9.68
CA TRP A 355 -0.10 19.35 -10.91
C TRP A 355 0.81 18.35 -11.64
N PRO A 356 1.69 17.54 -10.97
CA PRO A 356 2.46 16.53 -11.67
C PRO A 356 1.56 15.44 -12.26
N LEU A 357 0.54 15.01 -11.53
CA LEU A 357 -0.44 14.06 -12.04
C LEU A 357 -1.13 14.59 -13.30
N THR A 358 -1.50 15.87 -13.30
CA THR A 358 -2.08 16.54 -14.48
C THR A 358 -1.08 16.59 -15.63
N ALA A 359 0.17 16.93 -15.37
CA ALA A 359 1.24 16.95 -16.38
C ALA A 359 1.44 15.56 -17.02
N ILE A 360 1.45 14.50 -16.19
CA ILE A 360 1.56 13.10 -16.66
C ILE A 360 0.39 12.76 -17.58
N VAL A 361 -0.85 13.14 -17.25
CA VAL A 361 -2.02 12.93 -18.11
C VAL A 361 -1.83 13.59 -19.48
N PHE A 362 -1.35 14.83 -19.50
CA PHE A 362 -1.10 15.55 -20.77
C PHE A 362 0.02 14.90 -21.59
N VAL A 363 1.11 14.50 -20.95
CA VAL A 363 2.24 13.83 -21.62
C VAL A 363 1.80 12.50 -22.21
N LEU A 364 1.18 11.63 -21.41
CA LEU A 364 0.69 10.32 -21.87
C LEU A 364 -0.37 10.47 -22.95
N GLY A 365 -1.31 11.39 -22.78
CA GLY A 365 -2.36 11.67 -23.77
C GLY A 365 -1.79 12.17 -25.10
N THR A 366 -0.81 13.07 -25.06
CA THR A 366 -0.15 13.57 -26.27
C THR A 366 0.63 12.48 -26.99
N LEU A 367 1.42 11.67 -26.24
CA LEU A 367 2.16 10.55 -26.81
C LEU A 367 1.23 9.50 -27.43
N ALA A 368 0.12 9.19 -26.77
CA ALA A 368 -0.89 8.27 -27.27
C ALA A 368 -1.51 8.77 -28.59
N LEU A 369 -1.87 10.06 -28.67
CA LEU A 369 -2.44 10.67 -29.86
C LEU A 369 -1.44 10.73 -31.04
N LEU A 370 -0.20 11.12 -30.78
CA LEU A 370 0.84 11.21 -31.81
C LEU A 370 1.19 9.84 -32.38
N ARG A 371 1.23 8.82 -31.53
CA ARG A 371 1.56 7.48 -31.98
C ARG A 371 0.40 6.81 -32.71
N PHE A 372 -0.83 7.06 -32.29
CA PHE A 372 -2.01 6.55 -32.96
C PHE A 372 -2.12 7.07 -34.42
N ARG A 373 -1.77 8.34 -34.69
CA ARG A 373 -1.73 8.90 -36.04
C ARG A 373 -0.71 8.19 -36.94
N ARG A 374 0.43 7.76 -36.42
CA ARG A 374 1.48 7.08 -37.17
C ARG A 374 1.17 5.62 -37.49
N THR A 375 0.26 5.00 -36.77
CA THR A 375 -0.18 3.61 -37.01
C THR A 375 -1.30 3.56 -38.08
N LEU A 376 -1.78 4.71 -38.52
CA LEU A 376 -2.81 4.88 -39.57
C LEU A 376 -2.23 5.26 -40.94
N ASP A 377 -0.96 5.64 -41.00
CA ASP A 377 -0.18 5.89 -42.22
C ASP A 377 0.72 4.67 -42.52
#